data_c668332ca8ee905b7528bd17d2cae302
#
_entry.id   c668332ca8ee905b7528bd17d2cae302
#
_cell.length_a   1.000
_cell.length_b   1.000
_cell.length_c   1.000
_cell.angle_alpha   90.00
_cell.angle_beta   90.00
_cell.angle_gamma   90.00
#
_symmetry.space_group_name_H-M   'P 1'
#
loop_
_entity.id
_entity.type
_entity.pdbx_description
1 polymer ?
#
loop_
_entity_poly.entity_id
_entity_poly.type
_entity_poly.pdbx_seq_one_letter_code
_entity_poly.pdbx_strand_id
1 'polypeptide(L)'
;TVAIMALGSMVKTAVDVVKLLEAEGISATLINARFAMPFDKEAIKKLPAEHSLLVTMEENVQSGGFGEHVTEYVKTNGIALEVLTVALPDCYVEHGNVEVLKNELHVDAESVAKRIIAAL
;
A
#
# COMPACT_ATOMS: atom_id res chain seq x y z
N THR A 1 -14.00 -0.63 -2.13
CA THR A 1 -13.39 -1.32 -3.29
C THR A 1 -11.87 -1.36 -3.24
N VAL A 2 -11.26 -0.50 -2.46
CA VAL A 2 -9.80 -0.46 -2.29
C VAL A 2 -9.46 -0.80 -0.85
N ALA A 3 -8.54 -1.73 -0.64
CA ALA A 3 -7.99 -2.02 0.66
C ALA A 3 -6.54 -1.55 0.70
N ILE A 4 -6.16 -0.86 1.77
CA ILE A 4 -4.80 -0.35 1.94
C ILE A 4 -4.21 -0.98 3.19
N MET A 5 -3.13 -1.75 3.03
CA MET A 5 -2.36 -2.30 4.14
C MET A 5 -1.10 -1.47 4.32
N ALA A 6 -1.00 -0.76 5.43
CA ALA A 6 0.12 0.12 5.70
C ALA A 6 0.94 -0.40 6.87
N LEU A 7 2.26 -0.31 6.74
CA LEU A 7 3.21 -0.82 7.72
C LEU A 7 4.03 0.34 8.30
N GLY A 8 4.12 0.38 9.63
CA GLY A 8 4.96 1.33 10.33
C GLY A 8 4.56 2.78 10.10
N SER A 9 5.52 3.62 9.76
CA SER A 9 5.30 5.05 9.60
C SER A 9 4.41 5.40 8.39
N MET A 10 4.20 4.46 7.47
CA MET A 10 3.33 4.70 6.32
C MET A 10 1.84 4.71 6.68
N VAL A 11 1.47 4.30 7.89
CA VAL A 11 0.08 4.34 8.35
C VAL A 11 -0.46 5.77 8.30
N LYS A 12 0.33 6.74 8.73
CA LYS A 12 -0.07 8.15 8.68
C LYS A 12 -0.34 8.61 7.25
N THR A 13 0.55 8.28 6.33
CA THR A 13 0.38 8.60 4.92
C THR A 13 -0.87 7.91 4.35
N ALA A 14 -1.09 6.66 4.74
CA ALA A 14 -2.26 5.89 4.31
C ALA A 14 -3.58 6.53 4.77
N VAL A 15 -3.62 7.08 5.97
CA VAL A 15 -4.81 7.80 6.46
C VAL A 15 -5.13 8.98 5.53
N ASP A 16 -4.10 9.72 5.13
CA ASP A 16 -4.27 10.86 4.21
C ASP A 16 -4.73 10.38 2.83
N VAL A 17 -4.22 9.25 2.35
CA VAL A 17 -4.65 8.65 1.09
C VAL A 17 -6.13 8.29 1.14
N VAL A 18 -6.59 7.68 2.23
CA VAL A 18 -8.00 7.33 2.40
C VAL A 18 -8.88 8.58 2.29
N LYS A 19 -8.47 9.67 2.95
CA LYS A 19 -9.23 10.92 2.90
C LYS A 19 -9.30 11.49 1.49
N LEU A 20 -8.20 11.45 0.74
CA LEU A 20 -8.17 11.91 -0.64
C LEU A 20 -9.07 11.08 -1.54
N LEU A 21 -9.07 9.76 -1.36
CA LEU A 21 -9.91 8.86 -2.13
C LEU A 21 -11.39 9.07 -1.81
N GLU A 22 -11.72 9.27 -0.55
CA GLU A 22 -13.11 9.54 -0.16
C GLU A 22 -13.63 10.83 -0.77
N ALA A 23 -12.77 11.84 -0.89
CA ALA A 23 -13.12 13.10 -1.55
C ALA A 23 -13.47 12.90 -3.04
N GLU A 24 -12.94 11.84 -3.65
CA GLU A 24 -13.24 11.47 -5.04
C GLU A 24 -14.37 10.43 -5.13
N GLY A 25 -15.05 10.15 -4.04
CA GLY A 25 -16.13 9.18 -4.02
C GLY A 25 -15.69 7.72 -4.01
N ILE A 26 -14.44 7.45 -3.67
CA ILE A 26 -13.88 6.11 -3.63
C ILE A 26 -13.80 5.62 -2.19
N SER A 27 -14.47 4.52 -1.90
CA SER A 27 -14.44 3.90 -0.59
C SER A 27 -13.16 3.10 -0.40
N ALA A 28 -12.44 3.35 0.67
CA ALA A 28 -11.18 2.68 0.98
C ALA A 28 -11.18 2.16 2.41
N THR A 29 -10.65 0.94 2.58
CA THR A 29 -10.49 0.31 3.89
C THR A 29 -9.02 0.35 4.27
N LEU A 30 -8.71 0.87 5.45
CA LEU A 30 -7.33 0.93 5.95
C LEU A 30 -7.08 -0.21 6.93
N ILE A 31 -6.03 -0.98 6.66
CA ILE A 31 -5.59 -2.07 7.51
C ILE A 31 -4.20 -1.72 8.03
N ASN A 32 -4.06 -1.62 9.36
CA ASN A 32 -2.77 -1.36 9.98
C ASN A 32 -2.03 -2.70 10.13
N ALA A 33 -1.03 -2.92 9.28
CA ALA A 33 -0.21 -4.11 9.34
C ALA A 33 0.91 -3.90 10.37
N ARG A 34 0.84 -4.61 11.49
CA ARG A 34 1.82 -4.44 12.57
C ARG A 34 3.17 -5.06 12.24
N PHE A 35 3.16 -6.13 11.44
CA PHE A 35 4.37 -6.87 11.11
C PHE A 35 4.43 -7.14 9.62
N ALA A 36 5.63 -7.02 9.06
CA ALA A 36 5.85 -7.37 7.67
C ALA A 36 5.66 -8.88 7.45
N MET A 37 6.15 -9.67 8.40
CA MET A 37 6.07 -11.13 8.34
C MET A 37 5.90 -11.69 9.76
N PRO A 38 5.01 -12.67 9.97
CA PRO A 38 4.02 -13.14 9.00
C PRO A 38 2.87 -12.12 8.82
N PHE A 39 2.42 -11.93 7.60
CA PHE A 39 1.26 -11.07 7.37
C PHE A 39 -0.04 -11.87 7.56
N ASP A 40 -1.15 -11.15 7.74
CA ASP A 40 -2.44 -11.77 8.01
C ASP A 40 -3.06 -12.32 6.73
N LYS A 41 -2.81 -13.61 6.48
CA LYS A 41 -3.29 -14.30 5.28
C LYS A 41 -4.83 -14.42 5.25
N GLU A 42 -5.43 -14.58 6.41
CA GLU A 42 -6.89 -14.69 6.49
C GLU A 42 -7.58 -13.38 6.11
N ALA A 43 -7.01 -12.25 6.55
CA ALA A 43 -7.53 -10.93 6.15
C ALA A 43 -7.46 -10.78 4.64
N ILE A 44 -6.35 -11.16 4.01
CA ILE A 44 -6.17 -11.04 2.57
C ILE A 44 -7.17 -11.92 1.82
N LYS A 45 -7.41 -13.13 2.27
CA LYS A 45 -8.37 -14.04 1.62
C LYS A 45 -9.79 -13.50 1.62
N LYS A 46 -10.14 -12.70 2.61
CA LYS A 46 -11.50 -12.14 2.74
C LYS A 46 -11.69 -10.87 1.91
N LEU A 47 -10.63 -10.22 1.49
CA LEU A 47 -10.72 -8.94 0.78
C LEU A 47 -11.48 -9.01 -0.55
N PRO A 48 -11.35 -10.06 -1.38
CA PRO A 48 -12.03 -10.06 -2.68
C PRO A 48 -13.56 -9.96 -2.61
N ALA A 49 -14.16 -10.27 -1.47
CA ALA A 49 -15.61 -10.17 -1.30
C ALA A 49 -16.11 -8.73 -1.48
N GLU A 50 -15.31 -7.74 -1.09
CA GLU A 50 -15.70 -6.34 -1.11
C GLU A 50 -14.67 -5.42 -1.77
N HIS A 51 -13.52 -5.96 -2.16
CA HIS A 51 -12.40 -5.16 -2.69
C HIS A 51 -11.86 -5.77 -3.97
N SER A 52 -11.43 -4.92 -4.90
CA SER A 52 -10.80 -5.36 -6.15
C SER A 52 -9.31 -5.02 -6.21
N LEU A 53 -8.87 -4.07 -5.39
CA LEU A 53 -7.49 -3.61 -5.37
C LEU A 53 -6.96 -3.64 -3.94
N LEU A 54 -5.78 -4.21 -3.76
CA LEU A 54 -5.04 -4.17 -2.50
C LEU A 54 -3.79 -3.34 -2.69
N VAL A 55 -3.62 -2.32 -1.86
CA VAL A 55 -2.45 -1.44 -1.90
C VAL A 55 -1.61 -1.74 -0.65
N THR A 56 -0.34 -2.02 -0.83
CA THR A 56 0.59 -2.19 0.29
C THR A 56 1.50 -0.97 0.37
N MET A 57 1.67 -0.42 1.57
CA MET A 57 2.48 0.78 1.79
C MET A 57 3.52 0.51 2.88
N GLU A 58 4.78 0.69 2.53
CA GLU A 58 5.90 0.44 3.45
C GLU A 58 7.08 1.34 3.14
N GLU A 59 7.95 1.56 4.13
CA GLU A 59 9.18 2.32 3.95
C GLU A 59 10.40 1.42 3.71
N ASN A 60 10.19 0.12 3.63
CA ASN A 60 11.28 -0.81 3.35
C ASN A 60 11.56 -0.90 1.86
N VAL A 61 12.70 -1.50 1.53
CA VAL A 61 13.05 -1.73 0.13
C VAL A 61 12.01 -2.62 -0.54
N GLN A 62 11.76 -2.39 -1.82
CA GLN A 62 10.74 -3.12 -2.56
C GLN A 62 11.10 -4.60 -2.72
N SER A 63 12.35 -4.89 -3.03
CA SER A 63 12.83 -6.27 -3.18
C SER A 63 12.90 -6.95 -1.81
N GLY A 64 12.17 -8.07 -1.65
CA GLY A 64 12.09 -8.79 -0.41
C GLY A 64 11.24 -8.12 0.67
N GLY A 65 10.54 -7.05 0.33
CA GLY A 65 9.69 -6.32 1.27
C GLY A 65 8.31 -6.94 1.43
N PHE A 66 7.52 -6.32 2.30
CA PHE A 66 6.17 -6.75 2.62
C PHE A 66 5.27 -6.84 1.38
N GLY A 67 5.31 -5.81 0.54
CA GLY A 67 4.47 -5.78 -0.67
C GLY A 67 4.79 -6.90 -1.64
N GLU A 68 6.07 -7.25 -1.78
CA GLU A 68 6.49 -8.34 -2.66
C GLU A 68 5.96 -9.67 -2.14
N HIS A 69 6.06 -9.92 -0.83
CA HIS A 69 5.52 -11.15 -0.22
C HIS A 69 4.01 -11.26 -0.37
N VAL A 70 3.29 -10.16 -0.17
CA VAL A 70 1.84 -10.13 -0.35
C VAL A 70 1.47 -10.42 -1.81
N THR A 71 2.16 -9.79 -2.75
CA THR A 71 1.92 -10.00 -4.18
C THR A 71 2.09 -11.47 -4.56
N GLU A 72 3.17 -12.07 -4.08
CA GLU A 72 3.46 -13.49 -4.34
C GLU A 72 2.36 -14.38 -3.75
N TYR A 73 1.93 -14.10 -2.53
CA TYR A 73 0.87 -14.86 -1.89
C TYR A 73 -0.43 -14.80 -2.68
N VAL A 74 -0.82 -13.61 -3.12
CA VAL A 74 -2.04 -13.39 -3.91
C VAL A 74 -1.97 -14.18 -5.21
N LYS A 75 -0.86 -14.13 -5.93
CA LYS A 75 -0.69 -14.84 -7.19
C LYS A 75 -0.67 -16.36 -7.00
N THR A 76 0.08 -16.82 -6.01
CA THR A 76 0.25 -18.26 -5.75
C THR A 76 -1.07 -18.92 -5.38
N ASN A 77 -1.93 -18.22 -4.66
CA ASN A 77 -3.20 -18.77 -4.17
C ASN A 77 -4.40 -18.40 -5.05
N GLY A 78 -4.17 -17.77 -6.20
CA GLY A 78 -5.25 -17.45 -7.13
C GLY A 78 -6.29 -16.50 -6.56
N ILE A 79 -5.89 -15.58 -5.68
CA ILE A 79 -6.80 -14.64 -5.05
C ILE A 79 -7.16 -13.54 -6.05
N ALA A 80 -8.46 -13.22 -6.16
CA ALA A 80 -8.97 -12.27 -7.13
C ALA A 80 -8.76 -10.82 -6.67
N LEU A 81 -7.49 -10.40 -6.57
CA LEU A 81 -7.08 -9.05 -6.19
C LEU A 81 -5.97 -8.57 -7.10
N GLU A 82 -6.06 -7.31 -7.52
CA GLU A 82 -4.92 -6.60 -8.07
C GLU A 82 -4.11 -6.07 -6.89
N VAL A 83 -2.79 -6.08 -6.99
CA VAL A 83 -1.93 -5.57 -5.92
C VAL A 83 -1.09 -4.41 -6.44
N LEU A 84 -1.16 -3.28 -5.76
CA LEU A 84 -0.32 -2.12 -6.03
C LEU A 84 0.63 -1.95 -4.86
N THR A 85 1.93 -2.03 -5.12
CA THR A 85 2.94 -1.87 -4.07
C THR A 85 3.48 -0.44 -4.04
N VAL A 86 3.55 0.13 -2.84
CA VAL A 86 4.13 1.45 -2.61
C VAL A 86 5.24 1.27 -1.59
N ALA A 87 6.48 1.46 -2.02
CA ALA A 87 7.65 1.27 -1.18
C ALA A 87 8.76 2.20 -1.59
N LEU A 88 9.62 2.55 -0.64
CA LEU A 88 10.82 3.33 -0.94
C LEU A 88 11.86 2.41 -1.59
N PRO A 89 12.59 2.89 -2.61
CA PRO A 89 13.59 2.07 -3.29
C PRO A 89 14.83 1.83 -2.43
N ASP A 90 15.62 0.81 -2.83
CA ASP A 90 16.87 0.45 -2.14
C ASP A 90 17.86 1.59 -2.04
N CYS A 91 17.83 2.50 -3.01
CA CYS A 91 18.75 3.63 -3.07
C CYS A 91 18.30 4.81 -2.21
N TYR A 92 17.42 4.59 -1.24
CA TYR A 92 16.96 5.64 -0.34
C TYR A 92 18.13 6.31 0.36
N VAL A 93 18.17 7.64 0.28
CA VAL A 93 19.26 8.44 0.87
C VAL A 93 18.79 8.99 2.21
N GLU A 94 19.62 8.82 3.24
CA GLU A 94 19.29 9.24 4.61
C GLU A 94 19.28 10.74 4.83
N HIS A 95 19.82 11.51 3.89
CA HIS A 95 19.92 12.96 4.04
C HIS A 95 18.71 13.68 3.49
N GLY A 96 18.25 14.66 4.23
CA GLY A 96 17.18 15.53 3.80
C GLY A 96 15.85 15.24 4.47
N ASN A 97 14.84 15.97 4.05
CA ASN A 97 13.51 15.89 4.61
C ASN A 97 12.78 14.67 4.06
N VAL A 98 12.27 13.82 4.95
CA VAL A 98 11.56 12.60 4.57
C VAL A 98 10.34 12.90 3.68
N GLU A 99 9.59 13.96 3.99
CA GLU A 99 8.41 14.33 3.19
C GLU A 99 8.79 14.75 1.78
N VAL A 100 9.90 15.47 1.62
CA VAL A 100 10.41 15.85 0.29
C VAL A 100 10.82 14.61 -0.50
N LEU A 101 11.51 13.68 0.14
CA LEU A 101 11.93 12.45 -0.50
C LEU A 101 10.73 11.60 -0.94
N LYS A 102 9.71 11.49 -0.10
CA LYS A 102 8.48 10.76 -0.45
C LYS A 102 7.81 11.37 -1.67
N ASN A 103 7.76 12.69 -1.76
CA ASN A 103 7.18 13.38 -2.90
C ASN A 103 7.97 13.08 -4.18
N GLU A 104 9.29 13.22 -4.14
CA GLU A 104 10.15 12.94 -5.30
C GLU A 104 10.03 11.50 -5.78
N LEU A 105 9.81 10.55 -4.88
CA LEU A 105 9.69 9.14 -5.19
C LEU A 105 8.25 8.71 -5.47
N HIS A 106 7.30 9.66 -5.46
CA HIS A 106 5.88 9.39 -5.71
C HIS A 106 5.25 8.43 -4.70
N VAL A 107 5.67 8.53 -3.43
CA VAL A 107 5.08 7.76 -2.34
C VAL A 107 4.40 8.65 -1.29
N ASP A 108 4.23 9.93 -1.58
CA ASP A 108 3.43 10.83 -0.77
C ASP A 108 1.93 10.56 -1.00
N ALA A 109 1.09 11.06 -0.11
CA ALA A 109 -0.34 10.74 -0.14
C ALA A 109 -1.01 11.11 -1.48
N GLU A 110 -0.71 12.28 -2.03
CA GLU A 110 -1.31 12.72 -3.29
C GLU A 110 -0.91 11.85 -4.46
N SER A 111 0.38 11.53 -4.57
CA SER A 111 0.89 10.68 -5.64
C SER A 111 0.33 9.27 -5.54
N VAL A 112 0.25 8.72 -4.33
CA VAL A 112 -0.32 7.39 -4.11
C VAL A 112 -1.79 7.36 -4.48
N ALA A 113 -2.56 8.38 -4.07
CA ALA A 113 -3.98 8.46 -4.42
C ALA A 113 -4.17 8.46 -5.94
N LYS A 114 -3.35 9.21 -6.68
CA LYS A 114 -3.39 9.24 -8.15
C LYS A 114 -3.07 7.89 -8.76
N ARG A 115 -2.08 7.18 -8.22
CA ARG A 115 -1.72 5.83 -8.70
C ARG A 115 -2.87 4.85 -8.47
N ILE A 116 -3.55 4.94 -7.34
CA ILE A 116 -4.69 4.09 -7.02
C ILE A 116 -5.84 4.36 -8.00
N ILE A 117 -6.17 5.61 -8.23
CA ILE A 117 -7.23 5.98 -9.16
C ILE A 117 -6.91 5.47 -10.56
N ALA A 118 -5.66 5.57 -10.99
CA ALA A 118 -5.25 5.07 -12.30
C ALA A 118 -5.35 3.54 -12.41
N ALA A 119 -5.23 2.82 -11.28
CA ALA A 119 -5.33 1.37 -11.26
C ALA A 119 -6.78 0.86 -11.18
N LEU A 120 -7.70 1.74 -10.87
CA LEU A 120 -9.12 1.40 -10.85
C LEU A 120 -9.73 1.58 -12.24
#